data_8d79e06121c6db4eb9a60335dc8dbf2b
#
_entry.id   8d79e06121c6db4eb9a60335dc8dbf2b
#
_cell.length_a   1.000
_cell.length_b   1.000
_cell.length_c   1.000
_cell.angle_alpha   90.00
_cell.angle_beta   90.00
_cell.angle_gamma   90.00
#
_symmetry.space_group_name_H-M   'P 1'
#
loop_
_entity.id
_entity.type
_entity.pdbx_description
1 polymer ?
#
loop_
_entity_poly.entity_id
_entity_poly.type
_entity_poly.pdbx_seq_one_letter_code
_entity_poly.pdbx_strand_id
1 'polypeptide(L)'
;MDYLKRTWADISLDNLNHNYQQLRAKIPSGCRLLGVVKADAYGHGAVPISRHLCELGAEFLAVSNLEEAMQLRRGGIRRPILILGYTPPAYARDLVAMGLRQEVHSLEYARALHEELKGSERRLKVHIKLDTGMSRLGFFAYDHPKTVEELKEVAQMPKLLIEGIFMHFPVADSIDGADANFTHTQFERFTQMLSALKGVGIEPEIRHCCNSGATILYPEYALDMVRPGIATYGVLPSEDLRGMIDLRPVMSLRSTIFQIRDFEPNITISYGRTYTTEDPARIAVVGIGYADGFPRSLSSNVSFLLHGRRVPQVGRICMDMCMVDITRVPEAKVGDVVTVFGEDGGDSIEL
;
A
#
# COMPACT_ATOMS: atom_id res chain seq x y z
N MET A 1 -12.01 6.72 -27.16
CA MET A 1 -10.74 6.70 -27.90
C MET A 1 -10.08 5.36 -27.57
N ASP A 2 -9.85 4.52 -28.57
CA ASP A 2 -9.00 3.34 -28.37
C ASP A 2 -7.57 3.84 -28.26
N TYR A 3 -7.06 3.90 -27.04
CA TYR A 3 -5.65 4.18 -26.82
C TYR A 3 -4.83 3.00 -27.36
N LEU A 4 -3.75 3.30 -28.10
CA LEU A 4 -2.75 2.32 -28.45
C LEU A 4 -2.18 1.74 -27.15
N LYS A 5 -2.58 0.52 -26.83
CA LYS A 5 -2.14 -0.18 -25.61
C LYS A 5 -0.73 -0.71 -25.84
N ARG A 6 0.28 0.03 -25.38
CA ARG A 6 1.67 -0.41 -25.35
C ARG A 6 1.95 -1.27 -24.11
N THR A 7 1.73 -0.67 -22.96
CA THR A 7 1.84 -1.28 -21.62
C THR A 7 0.77 -0.64 -20.74
N TRP A 8 0.06 -1.47 -19.96
CA TRP A 8 -1.01 -0.99 -19.09
C TRP A 8 -1.22 -1.93 -17.91
N ALA A 9 -1.79 -1.40 -16.83
CA ALA A 9 -2.31 -2.18 -15.72
C ALA A 9 -3.83 -2.36 -15.88
N ASP A 10 -4.29 -3.60 -15.75
CA ASP A 10 -5.71 -3.92 -15.59
C ASP A 10 -6.02 -4.02 -14.09
N ILE A 11 -7.04 -3.30 -13.63
CA ILE A 11 -7.43 -3.25 -12.22
C ILE A 11 -8.79 -3.93 -12.04
N SER A 12 -8.81 -5.04 -11.29
CA SER A 12 -10.03 -5.81 -11.01
C SER A 12 -10.73 -5.26 -9.76
N LEU A 13 -11.85 -4.55 -9.96
CA LEU A 13 -12.69 -4.11 -8.86
C LEU A 13 -13.42 -5.28 -8.17
N ASP A 14 -13.67 -6.39 -8.88
CA ASP A 14 -14.25 -7.60 -8.31
C ASP A 14 -13.30 -8.26 -7.30
N ASN A 15 -11.99 -8.34 -7.64
CA ASN A 15 -10.97 -8.84 -6.72
C ASN A 15 -10.80 -7.89 -5.52
N LEU A 16 -10.84 -6.57 -5.75
CA LEU A 16 -10.82 -5.60 -4.65
C LEU A 16 -12.01 -5.77 -3.71
N ASN A 17 -13.21 -5.97 -4.26
CA ASN A 17 -14.42 -6.27 -3.48
C ASN A 17 -14.24 -7.55 -2.67
N HIS A 18 -13.77 -8.64 -3.31
CA HIS A 18 -13.52 -9.91 -2.63
C HIS A 18 -12.56 -9.73 -1.45
N ASN A 19 -11.40 -9.09 -1.67
CA ASN A 19 -10.40 -8.85 -0.62
C ASN A 19 -10.96 -8.00 0.53
N TYR A 20 -11.73 -6.95 0.20
CA TYR A 20 -12.40 -6.12 1.19
C TYR A 20 -13.33 -6.95 2.08
N GLN A 21 -14.15 -7.84 1.50
CA GLN A 21 -15.04 -8.71 2.25
C GLN A 21 -14.28 -9.72 3.11
N GLN A 22 -13.20 -10.29 2.60
CA GLN A 22 -12.33 -11.20 3.37
C GLN A 22 -11.74 -10.50 4.59
N LEU A 23 -11.22 -9.29 4.42
CA LEU A 23 -10.66 -8.48 5.52
C LEU A 23 -11.76 -8.04 6.50
N ARG A 24 -12.94 -7.68 6.00
CA ARG A 24 -14.09 -7.30 6.83
C ARG A 24 -14.58 -8.45 7.70
N ALA A 25 -14.54 -9.69 7.20
CA ALA A 25 -14.91 -10.89 7.94
C ALA A 25 -13.92 -11.24 9.07
N LYS A 26 -12.68 -10.76 9.02
CA LYS A 26 -11.66 -10.99 10.07
C LYS A 26 -11.82 -10.08 11.30
N ILE A 27 -12.50 -8.94 11.16
CA ILE A 27 -12.56 -7.93 12.22
C ILE A 27 -13.90 -7.95 12.95
N PRO A 28 -13.94 -7.56 14.24
CA PRO A 28 -15.17 -7.51 15.02
C PRO A 28 -16.25 -6.62 14.40
N SER A 29 -17.51 -6.96 14.68
CA SER A 29 -18.64 -6.08 14.36
C SER A 29 -18.45 -4.72 15.04
N GLY A 30 -18.59 -3.64 14.27
CA GLY A 30 -18.39 -2.26 14.77
C GLY A 30 -16.95 -1.73 14.66
N CYS A 31 -15.96 -2.58 14.45
CA CYS A 31 -14.60 -2.11 14.12
C CYS A 31 -14.59 -1.48 12.72
N ARG A 32 -14.08 -0.25 12.60
CA ARG A 32 -14.00 0.49 11.35
C ARG A 32 -12.89 -0.08 10.44
N LEU A 33 -13.08 -0.02 9.13
CA LEU A 33 -12.03 -0.34 8.15
C LEU A 33 -11.56 0.95 7.48
N LEU A 34 -10.26 1.23 7.61
CA LEU A 34 -9.60 2.34 6.94
C LEU A 34 -8.89 1.84 5.70
N GLY A 35 -9.32 2.31 4.52
CA GLY A 35 -8.65 2.00 3.25
C GLY A 35 -7.35 2.80 3.11
N VAL A 36 -6.22 2.10 3.02
CA VAL A 36 -4.91 2.74 2.81
C VAL A 36 -4.69 2.91 1.31
N VAL A 37 -4.74 4.16 0.84
CA VAL A 37 -4.69 4.52 -0.60
C VAL A 37 -3.52 5.45 -0.96
N LYS A 38 -2.48 5.46 -0.11
CA LYS A 38 -1.23 6.18 -0.37
C LYS A 38 -0.48 5.62 -1.59
N ALA A 39 0.47 6.39 -2.13
CA ALA A 39 1.26 6.03 -3.31
C ALA A 39 0.35 5.61 -4.49
N ASP A 40 -0.61 6.48 -4.82
CA ASP A 40 -1.63 6.25 -5.85
C ASP A 40 -2.40 4.92 -5.67
N ALA A 41 -2.81 4.62 -4.41
CA ALA A 41 -3.42 3.34 -4.04
C ALA A 41 -2.51 2.15 -4.42
N TYR A 42 -1.22 2.21 -4.03
CA TYR A 42 -0.20 1.21 -4.39
C TYR A 42 -0.10 1.01 -5.92
N GLY A 43 -0.25 2.10 -6.68
CA GLY A 43 -0.20 2.08 -8.15
C GLY A 43 -1.51 1.70 -8.84
N HIS A 44 -2.60 1.50 -8.09
CA HIS A 44 -3.89 1.06 -8.63
C HIS A 44 -4.82 2.22 -9.04
N GLY A 45 -4.40 3.48 -8.82
CA GLY A 45 -5.21 4.66 -9.07
C GLY A 45 -6.01 5.10 -7.84
N ALA A 46 -5.49 6.12 -7.12
CA ALA A 46 -6.03 6.50 -5.80
C ALA A 46 -7.51 6.92 -5.83
N VAL A 47 -7.93 7.72 -6.81
CA VAL A 47 -9.31 8.24 -6.85
C VAL A 47 -10.35 7.15 -7.15
N PRO A 48 -10.22 6.31 -8.21
CA PRO A 48 -11.18 5.24 -8.48
C PRO A 48 -11.22 4.20 -7.36
N ILE A 49 -10.06 3.78 -6.84
CA ILE A 49 -9.99 2.83 -5.71
C ILE A 49 -10.65 3.42 -4.46
N SER A 50 -10.36 4.68 -4.11
CA SER A 50 -10.98 5.34 -2.96
C SER A 50 -12.50 5.41 -3.07
N ARG A 51 -13.02 5.72 -4.26
CA ARG A 51 -14.46 5.74 -4.51
C ARG A 51 -15.08 4.37 -4.28
N HIS A 52 -14.49 3.34 -4.86
CA HIS A 52 -14.98 1.97 -4.72
C HIS A 52 -14.91 1.48 -3.27
N LEU A 53 -13.81 1.72 -2.55
CA LEU A 53 -13.72 1.39 -1.12
C LEU A 53 -14.78 2.11 -0.28
N CYS A 54 -15.09 3.37 -0.59
CA CYS A 54 -16.17 4.12 0.07
C CYS A 54 -17.56 3.51 -0.20
N GLU A 55 -17.80 3.03 -1.41
CA GLU A 55 -19.03 2.31 -1.80
C GLU A 55 -19.16 0.97 -1.07
N LEU A 56 -18.06 0.25 -0.88
CA LEU A 56 -17.99 -0.99 -0.10
C LEU A 56 -18.18 -0.76 1.41
N GLY A 57 -18.11 0.48 1.89
CA GLY A 57 -18.36 0.83 3.30
C GLY A 57 -17.11 1.19 4.10
N ALA A 58 -15.95 1.42 3.48
CA ALA A 58 -14.80 1.95 4.20
C ALA A 58 -15.14 3.28 4.86
N GLU A 59 -14.92 3.37 6.18
CA GLU A 59 -15.32 4.53 6.96
C GLU A 59 -14.27 5.64 6.95
N PHE A 60 -13.00 5.28 6.73
CA PHE A 60 -11.85 6.17 6.62
C PHE A 60 -10.99 5.80 5.42
N LEU A 61 -10.20 6.77 4.97
CA LEU A 61 -9.09 6.56 4.04
C LEU A 61 -7.79 7.07 4.67
N ALA A 62 -6.65 6.52 4.25
CA ALA A 62 -5.34 7.03 4.66
C ALA A 62 -4.41 7.22 3.48
N VAL A 63 -3.67 8.31 3.54
CA VAL A 63 -2.65 8.72 2.57
C VAL A 63 -1.34 9.03 3.29
N SER A 64 -0.24 9.23 2.56
CA SER A 64 1.05 9.54 3.17
C SER A 64 1.31 11.03 3.35
N ASN A 65 0.73 11.89 2.51
CA ASN A 65 1.02 13.34 2.48
C ASN A 65 -0.21 14.17 2.08
N LEU A 66 -0.04 15.49 2.13
CA LEU A 66 -1.09 16.45 1.82
C LEU A 66 -1.50 16.42 0.34
N GLU A 67 -0.54 16.26 -0.58
CA GLU A 67 -0.79 16.25 -2.02
C GLU A 67 -1.73 15.11 -2.41
N GLU A 68 -1.51 13.91 -1.87
CA GLU A 68 -2.39 12.76 -2.06
C GLU A 68 -3.79 13.02 -1.50
N ALA A 69 -3.89 13.64 -0.31
CA ALA A 69 -5.17 14.01 0.27
C ALA A 69 -5.92 15.03 -0.62
N MET A 70 -5.21 16.02 -1.16
CA MET A 70 -5.75 17.01 -2.09
C MET A 70 -6.25 16.35 -3.39
N GLN A 71 -5.50 15.38 -3.92
CA GLN A 71 -5.90 14.61 -5.11
C GLN A 71 -7.25 13.92 -4.86
N LEU A 72 -7.40 13.24 -3.71
CA LEU A 72 -8.66 12.59 -3.34
C LEU A 72 -9.81 13.59 -3.20
N ARG A 73 -9.58 14.73 -2.54
CA ARG A 73 -10.60 15.79 -2.39
C ARG A 73 -11.03 16.36 -3.74
N ARG A 74 -10.10 16.63 -4.66
CA ARG A 74 -10.38 17.05 -6.04
C ARG A 74 -11.15 15.97 -6.81
N GLY A 75 -10.87 14.70 -6.55
CA GLY A 75 -11.60 13.54 -7.08
C GLY A 75 -13.00 13.33 -6.49
N GLY A 76 -13.47 14.23 -5.61
CA GLY A 76 -14.82 14.22 -5.04
C GLY A 76 -14.97 13.31 -3.80
N ILE A 77 -13.90 12.74 -3.27
CA ILE A 77 -13.94 11.90 -2.07
C ILE A 77 -14.27 12.75 -0.84
N ARG A 78 -15.32 12.38 -0.10
CA ARG A 78 -15.83 13.10 1.08
C ARG A 78 -15.55 12.40 2.41
N ARG A 79 -15.23 11.10 2.37
CA ARG A 79 -14.89 10.33 3.58
C ARG A 79 -13.75 10.99 4.38
N PRO A 80 -13.69 10.77 5.71
CA PRO A 80 -12.52 11.16 6.50
C PRO A 80 -11.23 10.63 5.90
N ILE A 81 -10.20 11.50 5.78
CA ILE A 81 -8.87 11.13 5.28
C ILE A 81 -7.86 11.43 6.37
N LEU A 82 -7.08 10.43 6.76
CA LEU A 82 -5.96 10.53 7.69
C LEU A 82 -4.64 10.61 6.91
N ILE A 83 -3.87 11.66 7.13
CA ILE A 83 -2.49 11.76 6.64
C ILE A 83 -1.59 11.08 7.66
N LEU A 84 -0.88 10.01 7.22
CA LEU A 84 -0.01 9.18 8.07
C LEU A 84 1.43 9.68 8.18
N GLY A 85 1.79 10.73 7.45
CA GLY A 85 3.10 11.33 7.44
C GLY A 85 3.06 12.81 7.81
N TYR A 86 4.24 13.43 7.81
CA TYR A 86 4.41 14.83 8.16
C TYR A 86 3.80 15.76 7.12
N THR A 87 3.09 16.80 7.60
CA THR A 87 2.66 17.95 6.81
C THR A 87 3.29 19.21 7.42
N PRO A 88 3.98 20.08 6.66
CA PRO A 88 4.52 21.31 7.22
C PRO A 88 3.43 22.13 7.92
N PRO A 89 3.69 22.66 9.15
CA PRO A 89 2.68 23.38 9.93
C PRO A 89 2.02 24.55 9.21
N ALA A 90 2.73 25.21 8.30
CA ALA A 90 2.19 26.30 7.47
C ALA A 90 0.91 25.90 6.70
N TYR A 91 0.67 24.61 6.45
CA TYR A 91 -0.54 24.09 5.80
C TYR A 91 -1.65 23.68 6.78
N ALA A 92 -1.51 23.97 8.07
CA ALA A 92 -2.50 23.57 9.08
C ALA A 92 -3.92 24.11 8.77
N ARG A 93 -4.02 25.31 8.21
CA ARG A 93 -5.30 25.91 7.77
C ARG A 93 -5.93 25.16 6.61
N ASP A 94 -5.12 24.66 5.67
CA ASP A 94 -5.57 23.84 4.56
C ASP A 94 -6.08 22.47 5.03
N LEU A 95 -5.40 21.84 6.00
CA LEU A 95 -5.86 20.61 6.64
C LEU A 95 -7.26 20.79 7.22
N VAL A 96 -7.48 21.88 7.96
CA VAL A 96 -8.79 22.20 8.55
C VAL A 96 -9.84 22.50 7.48
N ALA A 97 -9.51 23.31 6.47
CA ALA A 97 -10.44 23.69 5.41
C ALA A 97 -10.94 22.50 4.61
N MET A 98 -10.06 21.54 4.34
CA MET A 98 -10.37 20.30 3.62
C MET A 98 -10.93 19.18 4.51
N GLY A 99 -11.08 19.40 5.82
CA GLY A 99 -11.59 18.41 6.76
C GLY A 99 -10.72 17.16 6.83
N LEU A 100 -9.38 17.35 6.78
CA LEU A 100 -8.40 16.28 6.90
C LEU A 100 -8.07 15.99 8.36
N ARG A 101 -7.51 14.80 8.61
CA ARG A 101 -6.91 14.40 9.88
C ARG A 101 -5.42 14.33 9.70
N GLN A 102 -4.69 14.81 10.68
CA GLN A 102 -3.23 14.80 10.68
C GLN A 102 -2.71 13.87 11.77
N GLU A 103 -1.77 13.00 11.43
CA GLU A 103 -1.00 12.32 12.47
C GLU A 103 -0.11 13.33 13.21
N VAL A 104 0.06 13.12 14.53
CA VAL A 104 0.93 13.94 15.37
C VAL A 104 1.87 13.04 16.15
N HIS A 105 3.17 13.22 15.93
CA HIS A 105 4.22 12.33 16.43
C HIS A 105 5.15 12.97 17.48
N SER A 106 5.02 14.26 17.76
CA SER A 106 5.78 14.94 18.81
C SER A 106 5.04 16.16 19.35
N LEU A 107 5.44 16.59 20.56
CA LEU A 107 4.90 17.78 21.20
C LEU A 107 5.27 19.06 20.42
N GLU A 108 6.50 19.12 19.89
CA GLU A 108 6.97 20.25 19.07
C GLU A 108 6.11 20.40 17.82
N TYR A 109 5.77 19.29 17.16
CA TYR A 109 4.92 19.31 15.99
C TYR A 109 3.49 19.74 16.35
N ALA A 110 2.94 19.24 17.46
CA ALA A 110 1.63 19.66 17.93
C ALA A 110 1.58 21.17 18.22
N ARG A 111 2.61 21.72 18.91
CA ARG A 111 2.74 23.16 19.19
C ARG A 111 2.78 23.97 17.89
N ALA A 112 3.56 23.55 16.91
CA ALA A 112 3.69 24.25 15.64
C ALA A 112 2.35 24.28 14.86
N LEU A 113 1.62 23.17 14.79
CA LEU A 113 0.27 23.12 14.21
C LEU A 113 -0.72 24.02 14.96
N HIS A 114 -0.64 24.01 16.29
CA HIS A 114 -1.49 24.86 17.14
C HIS A 114 -1.24 26.35 16.89
N GLU A 115 0.03 26.78 16.80
CA GLU A 115 0.41 28.17 16.54
C GLU A 115 -0.15 28.68 15.20
N GLU A 116 -0.02 27.90 14.12
CA GLU A 116 -0.53 28.23 12.78
C GLU A 116 -2.05 28.36 12.74
N LEU A 117 -2.74 27.71 13.67
CA LEU A 117 -4.20 27.74 13.78
C LEU A 117 -4.70 28.84 14.72
N LYS A 118 -3.85 29.66 15.33
CA LYS A 118 -4.29 30.82 16.10
C LYS A 118 -5.19 31.71 15.25
N GLY A 119 -6.33 32.14 15.79
CA GLY A 119 -7.35 32.91 15.08
C GLY A 119 -8.28 32.07 14.17
N SER A 120 -8.04 30.77 13.96
CA SER A 120 -9.02 29.90 13.30
C SER A 120 -10.20 29.62 14.22
N GLU A 121 -11.43 29.64 13.70
CA GLU A 121 -12.63 29.21 14.43
C GLU A 121 -12.74 27.67 14.52
N ARG A 122 -12.11 26.94 13.59
CA ARG A 122 -12.17 25.49 13.52
C ARG A 122 -10.95 24.84 14.18
N ARG A 123 -11.13 23.63 14.66
CA ARG A 123 -10.09 22.78 15.25
C ARG A 123 -9.58 21.77 14.19
N LEU A 124 -8.28 21.48 14.23
CA LEU A 124 -7.71 20.36 13.47
C LEU A 124 -7.93 19.06 14.23
N LYS A 125 -8.53 18.07 13.60
CA LYS A 125 -8.63 16.71 14.13
C LYS A 125 -7.28 16.01 13.93
N VAL A 126 -6.76 15.45 15.01
CA VAL A 126 -5.45 14.79 15.01
C VAL A 126 -5.54 13.37 15.52
N HIS A 127 -4.70 12.50 14.98
CA HIS A 127 -4.44 11.17 15.51
C HIS A 127 -3.03 11.12 16.09
N ILE A 128 -2.93 10.87 17.38
CA ILE A 128 -1.63 10.76 18.06
C ILE A 128 -0.94 9.47 17.63
N LYS A 129 0.30 9.59 17.18
CA LYS A 129 1.15 8.45 16.85
C LYS A 129 2.00 8.08 18.05
N LEU A 130 1.86 6.83 18.53
CA LEU A 130 2.75 6.23 19.53
C LEU A 130 3.81 5.35 18.86
N ASP A 131 5.02 5.45 19.34
CA ASP A 131 6.10 4.51 19.01
C ASP A 131 6.20 3.46 20.12
N THR A 132 5.80 2.25 19.77
CA THR A 132 5.84 1.08 20.66
C THR A 132 7.00 0.14 20.36
N GLY A 133 7.87 0.52 19.40
CA GLY A 133 9.03 -0.26 19.00
C GLY A 133 9.30 -0.34 17.50
N MET A 134 8.51 0.37 16.66
CA MET A 134 8.84 0.49 15.25
C MET A 134 9.98 1.47 14.99
N SER A 135 10.24 2.41 15.91
CA SER A 135 11.37 3.37 15.93
C SER A 135 11.44 4.23 14.66
N ARG A 136 10.28 4.72 14.21
CA ARG A 136 10.19 5.59 13.01
C ARG A 136 9.63 6.97 13.34
N LEU A 137 8.43 7.05 13.87
CA LEU A 137 7.73 8.27 14.28
C LEU A 137 6.86 7.95 15.49
N GLY A 138 6.66 8.91 16.39
CA GLY A 138 5.70 8.81 17.49
C GLY A 138 6.26 9.19 18.84
N PHE A 139 5.36 9.49 19.77
CA PHE A 139 5.67 9.62 21.18
C PHE A 139 6.09 8.25 21.75
N PHE A 140 7.13 8.23 22.58
CA PHE A 140 7.63 6.96 23.13
C PHE A 140 6.64 6.31 24.09
N ALA A 141 6.11 5.15 23.75
CA ALA A 141 5.16 4.42 24.58
C ALA A 141 5.80 3.72 25.79
N TYR A 142 7.11 3.64 25.90
CA TYR A 142 7.84 3.05 27.04
C TYR A 142 8.34 4.06 28.06
N ASP A 143 8.17 5.35 27.83
CA ASP A 143 8.41 6.42 28.81
C ASP A 143 7.05 7.03 29.18
N HIS A 144 6.25 6.25 29.92
CA HIS A 144 4.88 6.63 30.25
C HIS A 144 4.77 7.99 30.94
N PRO A 145 5.55 8.31 32.00
CA PRO A 145 5.39 9.58 32.72
C PRO A 145 5.62 10.78 31.79
N LYS A 146 6.70 10.76 31.01
CA LYS A 146 7.02 11.85 30.07
C LYS A 146 5.96 11.99 28.99
N THR A 147 5.62 10.87 28.31
CA THR A 147 4.63 10.90 27.22
C THR A 147 3.24 11.32 27.70
N VAL A 148 2.82 10.90 28.89
CA VAL A 148 1.56 11.34 29.47
C VAL A 148 1.54 12.86 29.71
N GLU A 149 2.64 13.45 30.23
CA GLU A 149 2.72 14.90 30.42
C GLU A 149 2.72 15.65 29.07
N GLU A 150 3.45 15.16 28.07
CA GLU A 150 3.45 15.73 26.74
C GLU A 150 2.03 15.70 26.11
N LEU A 151 1.34 14.59 26.23
CA LEU A 151 -0.03 14.44 25.67
C LEU A 151 -1.09 15.21 26.46
N LYS A 152 -0.89 15.45 27.77
CA LYS A 152 -1.71 16.40 28.53
C LYS A 152 -1.60 17.81 27.99
N GLU A 153 -0.39 18.24 27.63
CA GLU A 153 -0.19 19.54 27.00
C GLU A 153 -0.88 19.61 25.63
N VAL A 154 -0.74 18.56 24.78
CA VAL A 154 -1.43 18.49 23.49
C VAL A 154 -2.95 18.56 23.67
N ALA A 155 -3.52 17.87 24.67
CA ALA A 155 -4.94 17.87 24.95
C ALA A 155 -5.48 19.24 25.40
N GLN A 156 -4.61 20.08 25.98
CA GLN A 156 -4.96 21.45 26.39
C GLN A 156 -4.89 22.46 25.24
N MET A 157 -4.37 22.08 24.06
CA MET A 157 -4.27 22.98 22.89
C MET A 157 -5.66 23.19 22.25
N PRO A 158 -6.28 24.39 22.37
CA PRO A 158 -7.68 24.58 21.94
C PRO A 158 -7.89 24.47 20.42
N LYS A 159 -6.83 24.49 19.61
CA LYS A 159 -6.92 24.37 18.15
C LYS A 159 -6.75 22.93 17.65
N LEU A 160 -6.38 22.01 18.51
CA LEU A 160 -6.30 20.58 18.19
C LEU A 160 -7.45 19.80 18.84
N LEU A 161 -7.90 18.75 18.18
CA LEU A 161 -8.85 17.78 18.71
C LEU A 161 -8.27 16.39 18.54
N ILE A 162 -7.86 15.76 19.63
CA ILE A 162 -7.40 14.37 19.61
C ILE A 162 -8.61 13.47 19.30
N GLU A 163 -8.79 13.13 18.01
CA GLU A 163 -9.85 12.22 17.53
C GLU A 163 -9.42 10.77 17.69
N GLY A 164 -8.14 10.49 17.46
CA GLY A 164 -7.62 9.12 17.52
C GLY A 164 -6.21 8.99 18.08
N ILE A 165 -5.82 7.74 18.32
CA ILE A 165 -4.48 7.36 18.76
C ILE A 165 -4.09 6.02 18.12
N PHE A 166 -2.84 5.89 17.69
CA PHE A 166 -2.40 4.69 16.99
C PHE A 166 -0.92 4.37 17.10
N MET A 167 -0.60 3.13 16.79
CA MET A 167 0.78 2.63 16.65
C MET A 167 0.92 1.81 15.35
N HIS A 168 2.07 1.22 15.09
CA HIS A 168 2.29 0.38 13.91
C HIS A 168 3.21 -0.79 14.25
N PHE A 169 2.84 -1.99 13.77
CA PHE A 169 3.61 -3.21 13.93
C PHE A 169 4.62 -3.38 12.78
N PRO A 170 5.90 -3.67 13.05
CA PRO A 170 6.89 -4.00 12.03
C PRO A 170 6.89 -5.47 11.60
N VAL A 171 6.46 -6.41 12.46
CA VAL A 171 6.61 -7.86 12.26
C VAL A 171 5.34 -8.67 12.56
N ALA A 172 4.15 -8.03 12.53
CA ALA A 172 2.88 -8.71 12.81
C ALA A 172 2.38 -9.61 11.66
N ASP A 173 3.21 -9.87 10.70
CA ASP A 173 3.01 -10.77 9.55
C ASP A 173 3.93 -12.00 9.62
N SER A 174 4.68 -12.16 10.70
CA SER A 174 5.55 -13.32 11.01
C SER A 174 4.92 -14.20 12.08
N ILE A 175 5.04 -15.53 11.90
CA ILE A 175 4.67 -16.55 12.92
C ILE A 175 5.87 -16.99 13.76
N ASP A 176 7.06 -16.46 13.50
CA ASP A 176 8.24 -16.72 14.33
C ASP A 176 8.00 -16.30 15.79
N GLY A 177 8.42 -17.13 16.73
CA GLY A 177 8.15 -16.90 18.14
C GLY A 177 8.75 -15.61 18.70
N ALA A 178 9.90 -15.17 18.20
CA ALA A 178 10.53 -13.90 18.62
C ALA A 178 9.73 -12.69 18.10
N ASP A 179 9.28 -12.73 16.85
CA ASP A 179 8.46 -11.70 16.23
C ASP A 179 7.06 -11.64 16.85
N ALA A 180 6.44 -12.79 17.11
CA ALA A 180 5.18 -12.87 17.82
C ALA A 180 5.27 -12.25 19.22
N ASN A 181 6.31 -12.60 20.00
CA ASN A 181 6.54 -11.99 21.31
C ASN A 181 6.76 -10.48 21.23
N PHE A 182 7.47 -10.01 20.22
CA PHE A 182 7.67 -8.58 20.00
C PHE A 182 6.35 -7.87 19.65
N THR A 183 5.53 -8.48 18.82
CA THR A 183 4.18 -7.97 18.46
C THR A 183 3.29 -7.87 19.72
N HIS A 184 3.27 -8.89 20.57
CA HIS A 184 2.57 -8.85 21.87
C HIS A 184 3.10 -7.72 22.76
N THR A 185 4.41 -7.60 22.91
CA THR A 185 5.06 -6.53 23.70
C THR A 185 4.66 -5.14 23.20
N GLN A 186 4.59 -4.94 21.88
CA GLN A 186 4.15 -3.66 21.33
C GLN A 186 2.68 -3.37 21.65
N PHE A 187 1.81 -4.38 21.55
CA PHE A 187 0.40 -4.23 21.91
C PHE A 187 0.22 -3.95 23.40
N GLU A 188 0.96 -4.62 24.27
CA GLU A 188 0.97 -4.33 25.71
C GLU A 188 1.39 -2.89 26.01
N ARG A 189 2.49 -2.40 25.43
CA ARG A 189 2.92 -1.01 25.56
C ARG A 189 1.83 -0.03 25.12
N PHE A 190 1.16 -0.34 24.02
CA PHE A 190 0.06 0.47 23.51
C PHE A 190 -1.10 0.53 24.50
N THR A 191 -1.57 -0.60 24.99
CA THR A 191 -2.71 -0.70 25.92
C THR A 191 -2.40 -0.12 27.30
N GLN A 192 -1.16 -0.28 27.78
CA GLN A 192 -0.70 0.36 29.02
C GLN A 192 -0.69 1.89 28.89
N MET A 193 -0.23 2.43 27.75
CA MET A 193 -0.28 3.86 27.49
C MET A 193 -1.72 4.37 27.40
N LEU A 194 -2.62 3.64 26.73
CA LEU A 194 -4.06 3.99 26.71
C LEU A 194 -4.65 4.04 28.12
N SER A 195 -4.30 3.09 28.99
CA SER A 195 -4.75 3.07 30.38
C SER A 195 -4.20 4.26 31.18
N ALA A 196 -2.93 4.60 30.99
CA ALA A 196 -2.32 5.77 31.65
C ALA A 196 -2.98 7.09 31.20
N LEU A 197 -3.26 7.24 29.91
CA LEU A 197 -3.95 8.41 29.36
C LEU A 197 -5.39 8.53 29.86
N LYS A 198 -6.11 7.42 29.96
CA LYS A 198 -7.44 7.38 30.55
C LYS A 198 -7.42 7.85 31.99
N GLY A 199 -6.41 7.47 32.77
CA GLY A 199 -6.21 7.92 34.16
C GLY A 199 -6.07 9.43 34.33
N VAL A 200 -5.74 10.17 33.27
CA VAL A 200 -5.64 11.63 33.23
C VAL A 200 -6.73 12.29 32.37
N GLY A 201 -7.77 11.56 32.00
CA GLY A 201 -8.94 12.08 31.27
C GLY A 201 -8.74 12.23 29.77
N ILE A 202 -7.74 11.57 29.16
CA ILE A 202 -7.51 11.56 27.73
C ILE A 202 -7.98 10.23 27.16
N GLU A 203 -9.17 10.23 26.55
CA GLU A 203 -9.80 9.05 25.94
C GLU A 203 -10.15 9.33 24.48
N PRO A 204 -9.21 9.12 23.53
CA PRO A 204 -9.49 9.28 22.09
C PRO A 204 -10.59 8.31 21.62
N GLU A 205 -11.49 8.79 20.76
CA GLU A 205 -12.61 8.00 20.23
C GLU A 205 -12.14 6.79 19.40
N ILE A 206 -11.00 6.94 18.69
CA ILE A 206 -10.55 5.96 17.70
C ILE A 206 -9.15 5.46 18.07
N ARG A 207 -9.09 4.22 18.54
CA ARG A 207 -7.83 3.52 18.85
C ARG A 207 -7.55 2.52 17.74
N HIS A 208 -6.35 2.55 17.14
CA HIS A 208 -6.05 1.65 16.04
C HIS A 208 -4.57 1.25 15.96
N CYS A 209 -4.32 -0.05 15.77
CA CYS A 209 -2.96 -0.60 15.69
C CYS A 209 -2.76 -1.53 14.49
N CYS A 210 -3.74 -2.36 14.11
CA CYS A 210 -3.60 -3.39 13.10
C CYS A 210 -3.33 -2.84 11.70
N ASN A 211 -2.21 -3.27 11.10
CA ASN A 211 -1.91 -3.21 9.67
C ASN A 211 -2.45 -4.48 8.96
N SER A 212 -2.03 -4.79 7.73
CA SER A 212 -2.47 -6.00 7.01
C SER A 212 -2.16 -7.27 7.78
N GLY A 213 -0.91 -7.45 8.23
CA GLY A 213 -0.47 -8.64 8.97
C GLY A 213 -1.27 -8.81 10.25
N ALA A 214 -1.33 -7.77 11.10
CA ALA A 214 -2.07 -7.84 12.34
C ALA A 214 -3.59 -8.00 12.15
N THR A 215 -4.18 -7.48 11.07
CA THR A 215 -5.61 -7.71 10.77
C THR A 215 -5.89 -9.19 10.47
N ILE A 216 -4.93 -9.89 9.87
CA ILE A 216 -5.07 -11.31 9.51
C ILE A 216 -4.73 -12.22 10.69
N LEU A 217 -3.59 -11.99 11.36
CA LEU A 217 -3.02 -12.90 12.34
C LEU A 217 -3.47 -12.63 13.79
N TYR A 218 -3.77 -11.36 14.13
CA TYR A 218 -4.15 -10.92 15.48
C TYR A 218 -5.48 -10.13 15.46
N PRO A 219 -6.60 -10.72 14.99
CA PRO A 219 -7.88 -10.02 14.91
C PRO A 219 -8.38 -9.54 16.28
N GLU A 220 -7.93 -10.15 17.39
CA GLU A 220 -8.21 -9.72 18.76
C GLU A 220 -7.60 -8.36 19.12
N TYR A 221 -6.60 -7.88 18.36
CA TYR A 221 -6.01 -6.54 18.51
C TYR A 221 -6.75 -5.47 17.70
N ALA A 222 -7.74 -5.85 16.91
CA ALA A 222 -8.60 -4.91 16.22
C ALA A 222 -9.47 -4.16 17.25
N LEU A 223 -9.06 -2.92 17.54
CA LEU A 223 -9.77 -2.05 18.47
C LEU A 223 -10.93 -1.33 17.74
N ASP A 224 -10.87 0.00 17.63
CA ASP A 224 -11.94 0.78 17.01
C ASP A 224 -11.81 0.86 15.48
N MET A 225 -10.61 0.61 14.94
CA MET A 225 -10.32 0.68 13.50
C MET A 225 -9.09 -0.13 13.10
N VAL A 226 -9.13 -0.78 11.93
CA VAL A 226 -7.98 -1.45 11.31
C VAL A 226 -7.54 -0.72 10.04
N ARG A 227 -6.29 -0.94 9.62
CA ARG A 227 -5.65 -0.27 8.48
C ARG A 227 -4.97 -1.28 7.55
N PRO A 228 -5.72 -2.23 6.94
CA PRO A 228 -5.11 -3.13 5.97
C PRO A 228 -4.65 -2.31 4.75
N GLY A 229 -3.36 -2.44 4.41
CA GLY A 229 -2.74 -1.83 3.24
C GLY A 229 -2.66 -2.84 2.11
N ILE A 230 -1.50 -3.49 2.00
CA ILE A 230 -1.17 -4.38 0.87
C ILE A 230 -2.17 -5.52 0.67
N ALA A 231 -2.74 -6.08 1.76
CA ALA A 231 -3.73 -7.14 1.69
C ALA A 231 -5.02 -6.72 0.97
N THR A 232 -5.41 -5.44 1.04
CA THR A 232 -6.54 -4.90 0.28
C THR A 232 -6.35 -5.07 -1.23
N TYR A 233 -5.09 -5.03 -1.69
CA TYR A 233 -4.72 -5.17 -3.10
C TYR A 233 -4.41 -6.61 -3.51
N GLY A 234 -4.64 -7.57 -2.61
CA GLY A 234 -4.55 -8.99 -2.92
C GLY A 234 -3.16 -9.59 -2.79
N VAL A 235 -2.25 -8.89 -2.09
CA VAL A 235 -0.89 -9.38 -1.84
C VAL A 235 -0.73 -9.69 -0.36
N LEU A 236 -0.24 -10.88 -0.05
CA LEU A 236 0.08 -11.26 1.33
C LEU A 236 1.27 -10.44 1.83
N PRO A 237 1.22 -9.93 3.08
CA PRO A 237 2.38 -9.25 3.69
C PRO A 237 3.61 -10.15 3.83
N SER A 238 3.40 -11.44 4.05
CA SER A 238 4.45 -12.46 4.10
C SER A 238 3.91 -13.83 3.69
N GLU A 239 4.79 -14.76 3.35
CA GLU A 239 4.44 -16.16 3.05
C GLU A 239 3.83 -16.89 4.25
N ASP A 240 4.17 -16.48 5.46
CA ASP A 240 3.65 -17.07 6.71
C ASP A 240 2.11 -17.00 6.81
N LEU A 241 1.50 -16.05 6.09
CA LEU A 241 0.05 -15.87 6.08
C LEU A 241 -0.66 -16.66 4.97
N ARG A 242 0.07 -17.46 4.20
CA ARG A 242 -0.50 -18.29 3.11
C ARG A 242 -1.53 -19.28 3.67
N GLY A 243 -2.71 -19.27 3.08
CA GLY A 243 -3.84 -20.10 3.50
C GLY A 243 -4.65 -19.58 4.70
N MET A 244 -4.24 -18.49 5.34
CA MET A 244 -4.99 -17.88 6.44
C MET A 244 -6.12 -16.95 5.98
N ILE A 245 -6.04 -16.46 4.76
CA ILE A 245 -7.03 -15.60 4.12
C ILE A 245 -7.01 -15.83 2.61
N ASP A 246 -8.18 -15.79 1.98
CA ASP A 246 -8.30 -15.89 0.52
C ASP A 246 -8.22 -14.48 -0.09
N LEU A 247 -7.03 -14.12 -0.61
CA LEU A 247 -6.81 -12.86 -1.30
C LEU A 247 -6.59 -13.09 -2.80
N ARG A 248 -7.08 -12.14 -3.60
CA ARG A 248 -6.96 -12.17 -5.06
C ARG A 248 -6.22 -10.93 -5.55
N PRO A 249 -5.14 -11.08 -6.34
CA PRO A 249 -4.44 -9.94 -6.91
C PRO A 249 -5.39 -9.00 -7.64
N VAL A 250 -5.30 -7.70 -7.31
CA VAL A 250 -6.17 -6.67 -7.91
C VAL A 250 -5.60 -6.15 -9.22
N MET A 251 -4.27 -6.20 -9.40
CA MET A 251 -3.58 -5.69 -10.58
C MET A 251 -3.05 -6.83 -11.44
N SER A 252 -3.18 -6.69 -12.75
CA SER A 252 -2.38 -7.41 -13.75
C SER A 252 -1.65 -6.41 -14.63
N LEU A 253 -0.39 -6.67 -14.97
CA LEU A 253 0.41 -5.84 -15.87
C LEU A 253 0.55 -6.52 -17.22
N ARG A 254 0.18 -5.81 -18.27
CA ARG A 254 0.19 -6.32 -19.63
C ARG A 254 0.97 -5.43 -20.58
N SER A 255 1.48 -6.04 -21.63
CA SER A 255 2.17 -5.32 -22.71
C SER A 255 1.87 -5.99 -24.07
N THR A 256 2.32 -5.37 -25.16
CA THR A 256 2.05 -5.84 -26.52
C THR A 256 3.33 -6.21 -27.24
N ILE A 257 3.29 -7.25 -28.08
CA ILE A 257 4.37 -7.63 -28.97
C ILE A 257 4.46 -6.62 -30.12
N PHE A 258 5.62 -6.00 -30.30
CA PHE A 258 5.90 -5.01 -31.36
C PHE A 258 6.50 -5.63 -32.62
N GLN A 259 7.34 -6.64 -32.43
CA GLN A 259 8.05 -7.31 -33.52
C GLN A 259 8.34 -8.75 -33.15
N ILE A 260 8.37 -9.62 -34.13
CA ILE A 260 8.83 -11.01 -34.02
C ILE A 260 9.90 -11.24 -35.06
N ARG A 261 10.98 -11.91 -34.67
CA ARG A 261 12.09 -12.28 -35.56
C ARG A 261 12.56 -13.69 -35.27
N ASP A 262 12.86 -14.43 -36.34
CA ASP A 262 13.51 -15.74 -36.25
C ASP A 262 15.02 -15.54 -36.36
N PHE A 263 15.77 -16.20 -35.50
CA PHE A 263 17.22 -16.11 -35.40
C PHE A 263 17.84 -17.50 -35.52
N GLU A 264 18.95 -17.57 -36.27
CA GLU A 264 19.82 -18.74 -36.31
C GLU A 264 20.61 -18.88 -34.98
N PRO A 265 21.23 -20.04 -34.72
CA PRO A 265 22.13 -20.22 -33.58
C PRO A 265 23.29 -19.21 -33.58
N ASN A 266 23.84 -18.94 -32.38
CA ASN A 266 24.98 -18.05 -32.16
C ASN A 266 24.69 -16.56 -32.42
N ILE A 267 23.45 -16.13 -32.43
CA ILE A 267 23.08 -14.71 -32.52
C ILE A 267 22.90 -14.13 -31.13
N THR A 268 23.51 -12.97 -30.87
CA THR A 268 23.43 -12.29 -29.57
C THR A 268 22.25 -11.34 -29.53
N ILE A 269 21.58 -11.28 -28.38
CA ILE A 269 20.39 -10.47 -28.15
C ILE A 269 20.67 -9.38 -27.10
N SER A 270 20.25 -8.15 -27.41
CA SER A 270 20.24 -6.99 -26.52
C SER A 270 21.61 -6.43 -26.11
N TYR A 271 21.54 -5.43 -25.20
CA TYR A 271 22.72 -4.73 -24.68
C TYR A 271 23.70 -5.65 -23.97
N GLY A 272 24.97 -5.46 -24.23
CA GLY A 272 26.06 -6.21 -23.62
C GLY A 272 26.15 -7.65 -24.12
N ARG A 273 25.30 -8.05 -25.07
CA ARG A 273 25.32 -9.40 -25.68
C ARG A 273 25.31 -10.52 -24.65
N THR A 274 24.47 -10.35 -23.62
CA THR A 274 24.40 -11.25 -22.42
C THR A 274 23.60 -12.52 -22.69
N TYR A 275 22.85 -12.58 -23.76
CA TYR A 275 22.13 -13.77 -24.22
C TYR A 275 22.58 -14.10 -25.67
N THR A 276 22.78 -15.37 -25.95
CA THR A 276 23.10 -15.88 -27.27
C THR A 276 22.19 -17.06 -27.56
N THR A 277 21.62 -17.12 -28.76
CA THR A 277 20.80 -18.26 -29.19
C THR A 277 21.67 -19.51 -29.33
N GLU A 278 21.31 -20.61 -28.67
CA GLU A 278 22.01 -21.90 -28.83
C GLU A 278 21.44 -22.69 -30.01
N ASP A 279 20.11 -22.62 -30.17
CA ASP A 279 19.35 -23.24 -31.25
C ASP A 279 18.59 -22.14 -32.05
N PRO A 280 17.98 -22.48 -33.21
CA PRO A 280 17.08 -21.56 -33.90
C PRO A 280 15.99 -21.08 -32.94
N ALA A 281 15.85 -19.76 -32.79
CA ALA A 281 14.98 -19.14 -31.79
C ALA A 281 14.06 -18.09 -32.42
N ARG A 282 12.83 -18.05 -31.98
CA ARG A 282 11.83 -17.04 -32.31
C ARG A 282 11.71 -16.04 -31.17
N ILE A 283 12.16 -14.81 -31.41
CA ILE A 283 12.26 -13.76 -30.39
C ILE A 283 11.24 -12.66 -30.67
N ALA A 284 10.43 -12.33 -29.67
CA ALA A 284 9.50 -11.21 -29.69
C ALA A 284 10.07 -10.00 -28.93
N VAL A 285 9.83 -8.81 -29.46
CA VAL A 285 10.07 -7.54 -28.79
C VAL A 285 8.77 -7.10 -28.14
N VAL A 286 8.80 -6.93 -26.82
CA VAL A 286 7.65 -6.54 -25.99
C VAL A 286 7.83 -5.11 -25.52
N GLY A 287 6.75 -4.32 -25.58
CA GLY A 287 6.75 -2.87 -25.35
C GLY A 287 6.80 -2.45 -23.87
N ILE A 288 7.62 -3.11 -23.03
CA ILE A 288 7.84 -2.73 -21.64
C ILE A 288 9.33 -2.71 -21.31
N GLY A 289 9.77 -1.68 -20.60
CA GLY A 289 11.14 -1.51 -20.16
C GLY A 289 11.29 -0.77 -18.85
N TYR A 290 12.53 -0.38 -18.49
CA TYR A 290 12.76 0.23 -17.18
C TYR A 290 12.18 1.66 -17.04
N ALA A 291 11.84 2.36 -18.13
CA ALA A 291 11.10 3.62 -18.09
C ALA A 291 9.64 3.43 -17.62
N ASP A 292 9.09 2.22 -17.76
CA ASP A 292 7.77 1.84 -17.26
C ASP A 292 7.81 1.32 -15.81
N GLY A 293 8.99 1.32 -15.17
CA GLY A 293 9.18 0.75 -13.83
C GLY A 293 9.54 -0.73 -13.83
N PHE A 294 9.75 -1.37 -15.00
CA PHE A 294 10.14 -2.78 -15.06
C PHE A 294 11.66 -2.93 -14.81
N PRO A 295 12.09 -3.47 -13.66
CA PRO A 295 13.48 -3.37 -13.22
C PRO A 295 14.47 -4.06 -14.15
N ARG A 296 15.55 -3.38 -14.52
CA ARG A 296 16.62 -3.95 -15.34
C ARG A 296 17.35 -5.12 -14.65
N SER A 297 17.31 -5.20 -13.33
CA SER A 297 17.85 -6.32 -12.54
C SER A 297 17.15 -7.66 -12.81
N LEU A 298 15.94 -7.63 -13.36
CA LEU A 298 15.19 -8.82 -13.76
C LEU A 298 15.63 -9.43 -15.09
N SER A 299 16.61 -8.81 -15.78
CA SER A 299 17.11 -9.28 -17.09
C SER A 299 17.51 -10.76 -17.05
N SER A 300 16.91 -11.57 -17.92
CA SER A 300 17.09 -13.02 -18.08
C SER A 300 16.74 -13.85 -16.82
N ASN A 301 15.99 -13.29 -15.86
CA ASN A 301 15.60 -13.96 -14.61
C ASN A 301 14.10 -14.10 -14.43
N VAL A 302 13.30 -13.69 -15.41
CA VAL A 302 11.83 -13.73 -15.33
C VAL A 302 11.23 -14.32 -16.59
N SER A 303 9.99 -14.78 -16.48
CA SER A 303 9.16 -15.20 -17.60
C SER A 303 7.87 -14.37 -17.64
N PHE A 304 7.29 -14.23 -18.81
CA PHE A 304 5.96 -13.67 -19.03
C PHE A 304 4.99 -14.78 -19.43
N LEU A 305 3.69 -14.48 -19.46
CA LEU A 305 2.71 -15.39 -20.07
C LEU A 305 2.30 -14.87 -21.44
N LEU A 306 2.20 -15.80 -22.39
CA LEU A 306 1.69 -15.58 -23.73
C LEU A 306 0.84 -16.77 -24.15
N HIS A 307 -0.45 -16.52 -24.41
CA HIS A 307 -1.42 -17.57 -24.70
C HIS A 307 -1.43 -18.72 -23.66
N GLY A 308 -1.33 -18.35 -22.38
CA GLY A 308 -1.31 -19.32 -21.26
C GLY A 308 0.00 -20.10 -21.11
N ARG A 309 1.06 -19.71 -21.79
CA ARG A 309 2.38 -20.38 -21.71
C ARG A 309 3.46 -19.42 -21.19
N ARG A 310 4.35 -19.92 -20.34
CA ARG A 310 5.51 -19.17 -19.86
C ARG A 310 6.55 -19.00 -20.96
N VAL A 311 6.92 -17.74 -21.23
CA VAL A 311 7.94 -17.34 -22.21
C VAL A 311 9.04 -16.56 -21.48
N PRO A 312 10.32 -17.03 -21.53
CA PRO A 312 11.39 -16.39 -20.77
C PRO A 312 11.78 -15.04 -21.39
N GLN A 313 12.01 -14.05 -20.53
CA GLN A 313 12.65 -12.81 -20.92
C GLN A 313 14.15 -13.06 -21.15
N VAL A 314 14.69 -12.63 -22.30
CA VAL A 314 16.05 -12.91 -22.73
C VAL A 314 16.84 -11.65 -23.02
N GLY A 315 18.10 -11.65 -22.62
CA GLY A 315 18.99 -10.50 -22.76
C GLY A 315 18.62 -9.34 -21.81
N ARG A 316 19.31 -8.22 -21.91
CA ARG A 316 19.07 -7.07 -21.02
C ARG A 316 17.79 -6.33 -21.36
N ILE A 317 17.01 -5.99 -20.34
CA ILE A 317 15.85 -5.09 -20.43
C ILE A 317 16.33 -3.69 -20.83
N CYS A 318 15.70 -3.11 -21.85
CA CYS A 318 16.00 -1.78 -22.40
C CYS A 318 15.12 -0.73 -21.72
N MET A 319 15.24 0.54 -22.16
CA MET A 319 14.45 1.64 -21.60
C MET A 319 12.94 1.43 -21.82
N ASP A 320 12.53 1.11 -23.06
CA ASP A 320 11.12 1.11 -23.47
C ASP A 320 10.64 -0.27 -23.94
N MET A 321 11.51 -1.29 -23.93
CA MET A 321 11.20 -2.63 -24.44
C MET A 321 12.11 -3.70 -23.85
N CYS A 322 11.66 -4.95 -23.96
CA CYS A 322 12.47 -6.13 -23.66
C CYS A 322 12.20 -7.23 -24.67
N MET A 323 12.99 -8.28 -24.66
CA MET A 323 12.86 -9.41 -25.56
C MET A 323 12.42 -10.64 -24.78
N VAL A 324 11.58 -11.46 -25.41
CA VAL A 324 11.13 -12.75 -24.89
C VAL A 324 11.30 -13.84 -25.94
N ASP A 325 11.72 -15.01 -25.50
CA ASP A 325 11.80 -16.18 -26.36
C ASP A 325 10.42 -16.83 -26.46
N ILE A 326 9.85 -16.78 -27.66
CA ILE A 326 8.53 -17.32 -27.99
C ILE A 326 8.62 -18.56 -28.90
N THR A 327 9.77 -19.22 -28.97
CA THR A 327 9.99 -20.40 -29.83
C THR A 327 8.95 -21.47 -29.58
N ARG A 328 8.47 -21.61 -28.34
CA ARG A 328 7.44 -22.58 -27.96
C ARG A 328 5.99 -22.10 -28.19
N VAL A 329 5.82 -20.89 -28.76
CA VAL A 329 4.50 -20.30 -29.06
C VAL A 329 4.49 -19.86 -30.53
N PRO A 330 4.54 -20.82 -31.48
CA PRO A 330 4.72 -20.51 -32.91
C PRO A 330 3.55 -19.74 -33.52
N GLU A 331 2.36 -19.84 -32.93
CA GLU A 331 1.14 -19.11 -33.32
C GLU A 331 1.15 -17.62 -32.93
N ALA A 332 2.12 -17.19 -32.11
CA ALA A 332 2.23 -15.80 -31.67
C ALA A 332 2.45 -14.84 -32.84
N LYS A 333 1.84 -13.67 -32.76
CA LYS A 333 1.90 -12.60 -33.78
C LYS A 333 2.10 -11.23 -33.17
N VAL A 334 2.54 -10.28 -33.98
CA VAL A 334 2.61 -8.87 -33.62
C VAL A 334 1.22 -8.38 -33.22
N GLY A 335 1.13 -7.64 -32.12
CA GLY A 335 -0.11 -7.17 -31.52
C GLY A 335 -0.66 -8.08 -30.44
N ASP A 336 -0.15 -9.30 -30.26
CA ASP A 336 -0.57 -10.17 -29.16
C ASP A 336 -0.19 -9.57 -27.82
N VAL A 337 -1.06 -9.83 -26.82
CA VAL A 337 -0.88 -9.36 -25.45
C VAL A 337 0.00 -10.33 -24.67
N VAL A 338 0.98 -9.79 -24.00
CA VAL A 338 1.86 -10.51 -23.09
C VAL A 338 1.52 -10.08 -21.66
N THR A 339 1.32 -11.04 -20.75
CA THR A 339 1.09 -10.79 -19.34
C THR A 339 2.42 -10.82 -18.59
N VAL A 340 2.81 -9.68 -18.01
CA VAL A 340 4.06 -9.53 -17.25
C VAL A 340 3.90 -10.12 -15.86
N PHE A 341 2.79 -9.81 -15.19
CA PHE A 341 2.25 -10.51 -14.01
C PHE A 341 0.73 -10.45 -14.02
N GLY A 342 0.09 -11.41 -13.37
CA GLY A 342 -1.35 -11.65 -13.41
C GLY A 342 -1.66 -12.99 -14.09
N GLU A 343 -2.91 -13.18 -14.47
CA GLU A 343 -3.43 -14.44 -15.04
C GLU A 343 -3.51 -14.40 -16.58
N ASP A 344 -3.19 -15.51 -17.22
CA ASP A 344 -3.41 -15.75 -18.65
C ASP A 344 -3.56 -17.25 -18.91
N GLY A 345 -4.67 -17.65 -19.56
CA GLY A 345 -4.88 -19.02 -20.05
C GLY A 345 -4.83 -20.13 -18.99
N GLY A 346 -5.06 -19.81 -17.72
CA GLY A 346 -5.07 -20.77 -16.61
C GLY A 346 -3.72 -20.91 -15.87
N ASP A 347 -2.67 -20.17 -16.28
CA ASP A 347 -1.44 -19.98 -15.51
C ASP A 347 -1.39 -18.54 -14.95
N SER A 348 -0.57 -18.31 -13.91
CA SER A 348 -0.41 -17.02 -13.26
C SER A 348 1.05 -16.72 -12.92
N ILE A 349 1.38 -15.44 -12.94
CA ILE A 349 2.63 -14.91 -12.38
C ILE A 349 2.24 -14.01 -11.22
N GLU A 350 2.64 -14.38 -10.01
CA GLU A 350 2.42 -13.60 -8.80
C GLU A 350 3.36 -12.37 -8.77
N LEU A 351 2.97 -11.35 -7.99
CA LEU A 351 3.74 -10.12 -7.73
C LEU A 351 4.86 -10.38 -6.75
#